data_14639078589a78506cea401e1f1f5c74
#
_entry.id   14639078589a78506cea401e1f1f5c74
#
_cell.length_a   1.000
_cell.length_b   1.000
_cell.length_c   1.000
_cell.angle_alpha   90.00
_cell.angle_beta   90.00
_cell.angle_gamma   90.00
#
_symmetry.space_group_name_H-M   'P 1'
#
loop_
_entity.id
_entity.type
_entity.pdbx_description
1 polymer ?
#
loop_
_entity_poly.entity_id
_entity_poly.type
_entity_poly.pdbx_seq_one_letter_code
_entity_poly.pdbx_strand_id
1 'polypeptide(L)' 'MKAPCTLSRMRSGTWVVRHSSSALGTVDVSAPSREEALTKMRDELQYRSEWCPCSGASGDTVELQVREEGRP' A
#
# COMPACT_ATOMS: atom_id res chain seq x y z
N MET A 1 12.41 2.61 -2.47
CA MET A 1 11.87 2.28 -1.14
C MET A 1 10.89 1.15 -1.24
N LYS A 2 11.07 0.15 -0.41
CA LYS A 2 10.20 -1.02 -0.43
C LYS A 2 9.15 -0.91 0.66
N ALA A 3 7.91 -1.18 0.30
CA ALA A 3 6.80 -1.05 1.22
C ALA A 3 6.06 -2.39 1.33
N PRO A 4 6.20 -3.07 2.46
CA PRO A 4 5.50 -4.35 2.64
C PRO A 4 4.01 -4.11 2.80
N CYS A 5 3.23 -4.84 2.02
CA CYS A 5 1.78 -4.69 2.03
C CYS A 5 1.13 -6.06 2.07
N THR A 6 -0.05 -6.12 2.68
CA THR A 6 -0.84 -7.33 2.73
C THR A 6 -2.08 -7.13 1.87
N LEU A 7 -2.32 -8.04 0.97
CA LEU A 7 -3.48 -7.97 0.08
C LEU A 7 -4.46 -9.06 0.47
N SER A 8 -5.72 -8.69 0.68
CA SER A 8 -6.74 -9.67 1.00
C SER A 8 -8.00 -9.36 0.22
N ARG A 9 -8.83 -10.38 0.03
CA ARG A 9 -10.07 -10.23 -0.70
C ARG A 9 -11.23 -10.49 0.24
N MET A 10 -12.18 -9.59 0.26
CA MET A 10 -13.34 -9.74 1.11
C MET A 10 -14.43 -10.53 0.41
N ARG A 11 -15.41 -11.01 1.17
CA ARG A 11 -16.49 -11.78 0.59
C ARG A 11 -17.25 -11.04 -0.48
N SER A 12 -17.36 -9.75 -0.33
CA SER A 12 -18.08 -8.93 -1.29
C SER A 12 -17.34 -8.76 -2.60
N GLY A 13 -16.12 -9.26 -2.69
CA GLY A 13 -15.32 -9.09 -3.88
C GLY A 13 -14.42 -7.88 -3.84
N THR A 14 -14.48 -7.13 -2.75
CA THR A 14 -13.63 -5.96 -2.59
C THR A 14 -12.23 -6.40 -2.18
N TRP A 15 -11.23 -5.78 -2.78
CA TRP A 15 -9.84 -6.06 -2.43
C TRP A 15 -9.35 -5.00 -1.46
N VAL A 16 -8.62 -5.43 -0.44
CA VAL A 16 -8.09 -4.53 0.58
C VAL A 16 -6.59 -4.72 0.66
N VAL A 17 -5.87 -3.62 0.65
CA VAL A 17 -4.42 -3.64 0.80
C VAL A 17 -4.09 -2.87 2.07
N ARG A 18 -3.25 -3.46 2.90
CA ARG A 18 -2.84 -2.83 4.15
C ARG A 18 -1.33 -2.71 4.19
N HIS A 19 -0.85 -1.56 4.58
CA HIS A 19 0.57 -1.31 4.79
C HIS A 19 0.78 -0.80 6.20
N SER A 20 1.85 -1.24 6.83
CA SER A 20 2.20 -0.73 8.16
C SER A 20 3.72 -0.65 8.25
N SER A 21 4.21 0.52 8.56
CA SER A 21 5.64 0.71 8.75
C SER A 21 5.86 1.88 9.70
N SER A 22 7.03 1.94 10.30
CA SER A 22 7.36 3.03 11.19
C SER A 22 7.58 4.32 10.42
N ALA A 23 7.96 4.23 9.16
CA ALA A 23 8.24 5.41 8.36
C ALA A 23 6.96 6.05 7.81
N LEU A 24 6.03 5.24 7.34
CA LEU A 24 4.83 5.77 6.67
C LEU A 24 3.55 5.58 7.48
N GLY A 25 3.61 4.84 8.57
CA GLY A 25 2.44 4.60 9.39
C GLY A 25 1.59 3.46 8.84
N THR A 26 0.34 3.41 9.26
CA THR A 26 -0.57 2.36 8.82
C THR A 26 -1.54 2.94 7.79
N VAL A 27 -1.64 2.28 6.66
CA VAL A 27 -2.51 2.73 5.57
C VAL A 27 -3.34 1.56 5.09
N ASP A 28 -4.65 1.77 4.93
CA ASP A 28 -5.54 0.76 4.40
C ASP A 28 -6.25 1.36 3.20
N VAL A 29 -6.29 0.63 2.09
CA VAL A 29 -7.06 1.06 0.93
C VAL A 29 -7.91 -0.10 0.45
N SER A 30 -9.01 0.20 -0.23
CA SER A 30 -9.86 -0.83 -0.78
C SER A 30 -10.29 -0.42 -2.18
N ALA A 31 -10.58 -1.40 -3.01
CA ALA A 31 -10.99 -1.15 -4.38
C ALA A 31 -11.73 -2.38 -4.92
N PRO A 32 -12.49 -2.22 -6.00
CA PRO A 32 -13.23 -3.35 -6.56
C PRO A 32 -12.36 -4.36 -7.30
N SER A 33 -11.12 -4.01 -7.60
CA SER A 33 -10.22 -4.95 -8.26
C SER A 33 -8.87 -4.94 -7.61
N ARG A 34 -8.14 -6.04 -7.80
CA ARG A 34 -6.81 -6.19 -7.24
C ARG A 34 -5.87 -5.10 -7.75
N GLU A 35 -5.90 -4.85 -9.05
CA GLU A 35 -5.00 -3.86 -9.64
C GLU A 35 -5.29 -2.46 -9.12
N GLU A 36 -6.56 -2.11 -9.00
CA GLU A 36 -6.93 -0.82 -8.50
C GLU A 36 -6.50 -0.64 -7.05
N ALA A 37 -6.66 -1.69 -6.26
CA ALA A 37 -6.26 -1.63 -4.85
C ALA A 37 -4.75 -1.40 -4.73
N LEU A 38 -3.97 -2.12 -5.53
CA LEU A 38 -2.53 -1.96 -5.49
C LEU A 38 -2.09 -0.58 -5.99
N THR A 39 -2.74 -0.08 -7.03
CA THR A 39 -2.44 1.24 -7.56
C THR A 39 -2.75 2.31 -6.52
N LYS A 40 -3.89 2.19 -5.84
CA LYS A 40 -4.27 3.14 -4.81
C LYS A 40 -3.25 3.14 -3.67
N MET A 41 -2.83 1.94 -3.25
CA MET A 41 -1.86 1.86 -2.16
C MET A 41 -0.53 2.49 -2.57
N ARG A 42 -0.07 2.20 -3.79
CA ARG A 42 1.18 2.77 -4.24
C ARG A 42 1.11 4.29 -4.31
N ASP A 43 0.01 4.81 -4.83
CA ASP A 43 -0.15 6.25 -4.94
C ASP A 43 -0.20 6.91 -3.56
N GLU A 44 -0.88 6.27 -2.63
CA GLU A 44 -0.99 6.82 -1.29
C GLU A 44 0.38 6.84 -0.60
N LEU A 45 1.12 5.76 -0.70
CA LEU A 45 2.43 5.69 -0.07
C LEU A 45 3.43 6.62 -0.73
N GLN A 46 3.32 6.76 -2.06
CA GLN A 46 4.19 7.67 -2.78
C GLN A 46 3.92 9.11 -2.33
N TYR A 47 2.66 9.46 -2.18
CA TYR A 47 2.26 10.78 -1.72
C TYR A 47 2.83 11.05 -0.32
N ARG A 48 2.67 10.09 0.59
CA ARG A 48 3.18 10.26 1.95
C ARG A 48 4.69 10.36 1.98
N SER A 49 5.36 9.60 1.14
CA SER A 49 6.81 9.63 1.06
C SER A 49 7.30 11.00 0.60
N GLU A 50 6.61 11.58 -0.36
CA GLU A 50 7.00 12.89 -0.88
C GLU A 50 6.67 14.02 0.08
N TRP A 51 5.63 13.82 0.89
CA TRP A 51 5.19 14.85 1.81
C TRP A 51 5.95 14.87 3.12
N CYS A 52 6.76 13.88 3.40
CA CYS A 52 7.48 13.82 4.65
C CYS A 52 8.90 14.34 4.46
N PRO A 53 9.15 15.62 4.75
CA PRO A 53 10.47 16.19 4.54
C PRO A 53 11.53 15.57 5.43
N CYS A 54 11.11 14.94 6.50
CA CYS A 54 12.07 14.33 7.41
C CYS A 54 12.58 12.99 6.90
N SER A 55 11.96 12.44 5.87
CA SER A 55 12.38 11.15 5.38
C SER A 55 13.66 11.24 4.56
N GLY A 56 13.91 12.37 3.97
CA GLY A 56 15.10 12.55 3.13
C GLY A 56 15.07 11.70 1.87
N ALA A 57 13.95 11.06 1.61
CA ALA A 57 13.85 10.14 0.50
C ALA A 57 13.06 10.71 -0.64
N SER A 58 13.08 12.02 -0.80
CA SER A 58 12.29 12.63 -1.84
C SER A 58 12.77 12.15 -3.18
N GLY A 59 11.85 11.75 -4.02
CA GLY A 59 12.18 11.27 -5.34
C GLY A 59 12.28 9.76 -5.45
N ASP A 60 12.33 9.06 -4.34
CA ASP A 60 12.40 7.62 -4.40
C ASP A 60 11.05 7.05 -4.80
N THR A 61 11.07 6.07 -5.68
CA THR A 61 9.85 5.40 -6.09
C THR A 61 9.49 4.35 -5.06
N VAL A 62 8.22 4.32 -4.68
CA VAL A 62 7.74 3.33 -3.74
C VAL A 62 7.45 2.03 -4.49
N GLU A 63 8.03 0.95 -4.02
CA GLU A 63 7.83 -0.37 -4.62
C GLU A 63 7.09 -1.23 -3.61
N LEU A 64 5.93 -1.73 -4.00
CA LEU A 64 5.12 -2.53 -3.09
C LEU A 64 5.62 -3.97 -3.05
N GLN A 65 5.78 -4.49 -1.83
CA GLN A 65 6.09 -5.89 -1.64
C GLN A 65 4.80 -6.53 -1.15
N VAL A 66 4.05 -7.10 -2.08
CA VAL A 66 2.71 -7.58 -1.79
C VAL A 66 2.71 -9.03 -1.34
N ARG A 67 2.03 -9.29 -0.22
CA ARG A 67 1.83 -10.64 0.26
C ARG A 67 0.32 -10.88 0.24
N GLU A 68 -0.11 -11.87 -0.48
CA GLU A 68 -1.52 -12.19 -0.53
C GLU A 68 -1.91 -13.07 0.64
N GLU A 69 -3.01 -12.69 1.31
CA GLU A 69 -3.50 -13.41 2.41
C GLU A 69 -4.87 -13.85 2.09
N GLY A 70 -5.43 -14.68 2.87
CA GLY A 70 -6.81 -15.04 2.72
C GLY A 70 -7.00 -16.14 1.74
N ARG A 71 -6.50 -17.10 1.94
CA ARG A 71 -6.78 -18.11 1.27
C ARG A 71 -8.06 -18.56 1.35
N PRO A 72 -8.66 -19.08 0.53
CA PRO A 72 -10.03 -19.58 0.60
C PRO A 72 -10.13 -20.70 1.57
#